data_e12ac34510bb425e58ab9f871aa42e35
#
_entry.id   e12ac34510bb425e58ab9f871aa42e35
#
_cell.length_a   1.000
_cell.length_b   1.000
_cell.length_c   1.000
_cell.angle_alpha   90.00
_cell.angle_beta   90.00
_cell.angle_gamma   90.00
#
_symmetry.space_group_name_H-M   'P 1'
#
loop_
_entity.id
_entity.type
_entity.pdbx_description
1 polymer ?
#
loop_
_entity_poly.entity_id
_entity_poly.type
_entity_poly.pdbx_seq_one_letter_code
_entity_poly.pdbx_strand_id
1 'polypeptide(L)'
;MNISIIQSMINAIDKPAIFITPDYVIHAVNQPYRDTYQDDVITGQSRCHQISHRNTVPCDQAGESCPLAECQQSGRATTVVHNHKTQHGDSYCDILMKPVHDEDGMVLGYLEILERIQYASSQAGKG
;
A
#
# COMPACT_ATOMS: atom_id res chain seq x y z
N MET A 1 -13.73 -10.50 11.15
CA MET A 1 -12.29 -10.23 10.96
C MET A 1 -11.77 -9.47 12.17
N ASN A 2 -10.68 -9.93 12.75
CA ASN A 2 -10.11 -9.28 13.95
C ASN A 2 -9.02 -8.29 13.53
N ILE A 3 -9.38 -7.02 13.45
CA ILE A 3 -8.47 -5.96 13.03
C ILE A 3 -7.33 -5.76 14.03
N SER A 4 -7.56 -5.97 15.33
CA SER A 4 -6.51 -5.82 16.34
C SER A 4 -5.37 -6.80 16.12
N ILE A 5 -5.67 -8.04 15.76
CA ILE A 5 -4.64 -9.04 15.46
C ILE A 5 -3.91 -8.67 14.18
N ILE A 6 -4.63 -8.24 13.15
CA ILE A 6 -4.04 -7.83 11.87
C ILE A 6 -3.10 -6.64 12.11
N GLN A 7 -3.52 -5.66 12.90
CA GLN A 7 -2.68 -4.51 13.23
C GLN A 7 -1.41 -4.93 13.95
N SER A 8 -1.52 -5.87 14.91
CA SER A 8 -0.35 -6.37 15.63
C SER A 8 0.64 -7.09 14.72
N MET A 9 0.14 -7.86 13.77
CA MET A 9 0.99 -8.54 12.79
C MET A 9 1.69 -7.56 11.86
N ILE A 10 0.98 -6.52 11.42
CA ILE A 10 1.54 -5.49 10.56
C ILE A 10 2.60 -4.67 11.31
N ASN A 11 2.40 -4.43 12.60
CA ASN A 11 3.39 -3.74 13.43
C ASN A 11 4.73 -4.48 13.52
N ALA A 12 4.74 -5.78 13.27
CA ALA A 12 5.97 -6.58 13.28
C ALA A 12 6.74 -6.48 11.96
N ILE A 13 6.18 -5.86 10.94
CA ILE A 13 6.84 -5.69 9.64
C ILE A 13 7.68 -4.42 9.68
N ASP A 14 8.96 -4.52 9.29
CA ASP A 14 9.91 -3.41 9.33
C ASP A 14 9.80 -2.45 8.15
N LYS A 15 9.17 -2.88 7.07
CA LYS A 15 8.93 -2.06 5.88
C LYS A 15 7.55 -1.42 5.96
N PRO A 16 7.33 -0.29 5.24
CA PRO A 16 6.00 0.30 5.19
C PRO A 16 4.96 -0.71 4.72
N ALA A 17 3.90 -0.90 5.50
CA ALA A 17 2.88 -1.90 5.21
C ALA A 17 1.50 -1.44 5.64
N ILE A 18 0.50 -1.86 4.88
CA ILE A 18 -0.92 -1.63 5.18
C ILE A 18 -1.74 -2.87 4.85
N PHE A 19 -2.90 -2.97 5.49
CA PHE A 19 -3.93 -3.96 5.15
C PHE A 19 -5.15 -3.21 4.61
N ILE A 20 -5.57 -3.54 3.38
CA ILE A 20 -6.66 -2.85 2.69
C ILE A 20 -7.73 -3.85 2.24
N THR A 21 -8.96 -3.34 2.10
CA THR A 21 -10.10 -4.08 1.55
C THR A 21 -10.36 -3.66 0.10
N PRO A 22 -11.21 -4.41 -0.65
CA PRO A 22 -11.44 -4.11 -2.07
C PRO A 22 -11.98 -2.72 -2.38
N ASP A 23 -12.50 -2.01 -1.40
CA ASP A 23 -12.93 -0.61 -1.54
C ASP A 23 -11.78 0.38 -1.34
N TYR A 24 -10.52 -0.11 -1.31
CA TYR A 24 -9.30 0.67 -1.13
C TYR A 24 -9.11 1.23 0.27
N VAL A 25 -9.97 0.90 1.22
CA VAL A 25 -9.89 1.44 2.59
C VAL A 25 -8.77 0.77 3.36
N ILE A 26 -7.94 1.59 4.02
CA ILE A 26 -6.84 1.12 4.86
C ILE A 26 -7.41 0.81 6.25
N HIS A 27 -7.30 -0.45 6.69
CA HIS A 27 -7.82 -0.89 7.99
C HIS A 27 -6.71 -1.11 9.01
N ALA A 28 -5.48 -1.28 8.57
CA ALA A 28 -4.34 -1.40 9.47
C ALA A 28 -3.12 -0.79 8.80
N VAL A 29 -2.22 -0.20 9.59
CA VAL A 29 -1.06 0.53 9.08
C VAL A 29 0.05 0.49 10.13
N ASN A 30 1.31 0.28 9.71
CA ASN A 30 2.43 0.32 10.64
C ASN A 30 3.09 1.69 10.66
N GLN A 31 4.00 1.89 11.61
CA GLN A 31 4.69 3.16 11.77
C GLN A 31 5.59 3.51 10.57
N PRO A 32 6.36 2.55 9.98
CA PRO A 32 7.12 2.87 8.77
C PRO A 32 6.27 3.46 7.64
N TYR A 33 5.04 2.98 7.47
CA TYR A 33 4.15 3.54 6.46
C TYR A 33 3.74 4.97 6.82
N ARG A 34 3.39 5.22 8.08
CA ARG A 34 3.03 6.57 8.54
C ARG A 34 4.18 7.55 8.37
N ASP A 35 5.42 7.09 8.60
CA ASP A 35 6.61 7.93 8.47
C ASP A 35 6.93 8.27 7.01
N THR A 36 6.42 7.48 6.06
CA THR A 36 6.69 7.66 4.63
C THR A 36 5.82 8.75 4.01
N TYR A 37 4.58 8.89 4.45
CA TYR A 37 3.61 9.78 3.82
C TYR A 37 3.31 11.01 4.67
N GLN A 38 2.97 12.14 3.99
CA GLN A 38 2.68 13.42 4.67
C GLN A 38 1.32 13.41 5.36
N ASP A 39 0.33 12.77 4.72
CA ASP A 39 -1.03 12.77 5.23
C ASP A 39 -1.21 11.68 6.27
N ASP A 40 -1.96 11.99 7.34
CA ASP A 40 -2.28 11.02 8.36
C ASP A 40 -3.21 9.95 7.81
N VAL A 41 -2.88 8.70 8.08
CA VAL A 41 -3.76 7.58 7.75
C VAL A 41 -4.76 7.40 8.88
N ILE A 42 -6.03 7.47 8.53
CA ILE A 42 -7.14 7.23 9.46
C ILE A 42 -7.71 5.85 9.13
N THR A 43 -7.40 4.86 9.96
CA THR A 43 -7.85 3.48 9.72
C THR A 43 -9.37 3.41 9.66
N GLY A 44 -9.88 2.65 8.69
CA GLY A 44 -11.30 2.54 8.43
C GLY A 44 -11.89 3.66 7.57
N GLN A 45 -11.10 4.66 7.20
CA GLN A 45 -11.56 5.81 6.40
C GLN A 45 -10.65 6.12 5.22
N SER A 46 -9.34 6.23 5.44
CA SER A 46 -8.39 6.59 4.38
C SER A 46 -8.30 5.51 3.32
N ARG A 47 -8.19 5.93 2.06
CA ARG A 47 -8.00 5.03 0.92
C ARG A 47 -6.57 5.13 0.41
N CYS A 48 -6.03 4.01 -0.09
CA CYS A 48 -4.62 3.93 -0.46
C CYS A 48 -4.23 4.97 -1.51
N HIS A 49 -5.05 5.19 -2.54
CA HIS A 49 -4.73 6.16 -3.58
C HIS A 49 -4.75 7.61 -3.08
N GLN A 50 -5.52 7.90 -2.02
CA GLN A 50 -5.54 9.23 -1.39
C GLN A 50 -4.23 9.51 -0.65
N ILE A 51 -3.68 8.51 0.02
CA ILE A 51 -2.47 8.65 0.83
C ILE A 51 -1.21 8.55 -0.03
N SER A 52 -1.07 7.49 -0.82
CA SER A 52 0.17 7.20 -1.53
C SER A 52 0.35 8.03 -2.80
N HIS A 53 -0.74 8.40 -3.46
CA HIS A 53 -0.71 9.15 -4.71
C HIS A 53 -1.36 10.54 -4.61
N ARG A 54 -2.09 10.80 -3.52
CA ARG A 54 -2.89 12.02 -3.34
C ARG A 54 -3.91 12.21 -4.46
N ASN A 55 -4.41 11.11 -4.99
CA ASN A 55 -5.44 11.10 -6.03
C ASN A 55 -6.81 10.85 -5.42
N THR A 56 -7.84 11.40 -6.08
CA THR A 56 -9.23 11.17 -5.68
C THR A 56 -9.81 9.92 -6.31
N VAL A 57 -9.10 9.31 -7.25
CA VAL A 57 -9.52 8.10 -7.95
C VAL A 57 -8.45 7.01 -7.82
N PRO A 58 -8.82 5.72 -7.94
CA PRO A 58 -7.86 4.62 -7.89
C PRO A 58 -6.78 4.70 -8.97
N CYS A 59 -5.65 4.02 -8.77
CA CYS A 59 -4.49 4.08 -9.64
C CYS A 59 -4.80 3.74 -11.09
N ASP A 60 -5.64 2.72 -11.32
CA ASP A 60 -6.00 2.30 -12.68
C ASP A 60 -6.83 3.36 -13.43
N GLN A 61 -7.52 4.23 -12.70
CA GLN A 61 -8.25 5.36 -13.27
C GLN A 61 -7.37 6.59 -13.41
N ALA A 62 -6.22 6.62 -12.75
CA ALA A 62 -5.26 7.72 -12.78
C ALA A 62 -4.10 7.45 -13.73
N GLY A 63 -4.16 6.40 -14.55
CA GLY A 63 -3.15 6.09 -15.56
C GLY A 63 -2.03 5.17 -15.11
N GLU A 64 -2.13 4.58 -13.93
CA GLU A 64 -1.16 3.60 -13.43
C GLU A 64 -1.81 2.25 -13.19
N SER A 65 -1.01 1.17 -13.23
CA SER A 65 -1.48 -0.16 -12.86
C SER A 65 -1.85 -0.17 -11.38
N CYS A 66 -3.02 -0.72 -11.04
CA CYS A 66 -3.45 -0.84 -9.67
C CYS A 66 -3.08 -2.24 -9.13
N PRO A 67 -2.18 -2.34 -8.14
CA PRO A 67 -1.80 -3.65 -7.61
C PRO A 67 -2.97 -4.38 -6.96
N LEU A 68 -3.90 -3.64 -6.36
CA LEU A 68 -5.11 -4.24 -5.80
C LEU A 68 -5.97 -4.89 -6.88
N ALA A 69 -6.23 -4.18 -7.98
CA ALA A 69 -7.02 -4.72 -9.08
C ALA A 69 -6.35 -5.95 -9.70
N GLU A 70 -5.04 -5.89 -9.92
CA GLU A 70 -4.30 -7.02 -10.49
C GLU A 70 -4.29 -8.22 -9.55
N CYS A 71 -4.13 -8.00 -8.26
CA CYS A 71 -4.14 -9.04 -7.25
C CYS A 71 -5.52 -9.70 -7.16
N GLN A 72 -6.59 -8.93 -7.24
CA GLN A 72 -7.96 -9.45 -7.25
C GLN A 72 -8.21 -10.36 -8.46
N GLN A 73 -7.74 -9.95 -9.64
CA GLN A 73 -7.93 -10.72 -10.86
C GLN A 73 -7.16 -12.02 -10.86
N SER A 74 -5.90 -11.98 -10.43
CA SER A 74 -5.02 -13.15 -10.47
C SER A 74 -5.22 -14.08 -9.27
N GLY A 75 -5.67 -13.56 -8.14
CA GLY A 75 -5.74 -14.32 -6.89
C GLY A 75 -4.36 -14.63 -6.30
N ARG A 76 -3.31 -13.97 -6.78
CA ARG A 76 -1.92 -14.23 -6.39
C ARG A 76 -1.23 -12.94 -6.00
N ALA A 77 -0.06 -13.07 -5.35
CA ALA A 77 0.80 -11.94 -5.07
C ALA A 77 1.18 -11.21 -6.37
N THR A 78 1.17 -9.89 -6.33
CA THR A 78 1.46 -9.02 -7.46
C THR A 78 2.49 -8.00 -7.04
N THR A 79 3.47 -7.72 -7.90
CA THR A 79 4.47 -6.67 -7.67
C THR A 79 4.40 -5.65 -8.78
N VAL A 80 4.32 -4.37 -8.41
CA VAL A 80 4.31 -3.26 -9.37
C VAL A 80 5.25 -2.16 -8.89
N VAL A 81 5.63 -1.26 -9.81
CA VAL A 81 6.38 -0.05 -9.48
C VAL A 81 5.46 1.14 -9.64
N HIS A 82 5.33 1.92 -8.58
CA HIS A 82 4.49 3.12 -8.59
C HIS A 82 5.28 4.37 -8.23
N ASN A 83 4.82 5.51 -8.76
CA ASN A 83 5.28 6.82 -8.31
C ASN A 83 4.38 7.26 -7.17
N HIS A 84 4.92 7.30 -5.94
CA HIS A 84 4.19 7.70 -4.75
C HIS A 84 4.56 9.11 -4.30
N LYS A 85 3.61 9.80 -3.67
CA LYS A 85 3.80 11.12 -3.08
C LYS A 85 4.16 10.93 -1.61
N THR A 86 5.46 11.01 -1.30
CA THR A 86 5.93 10.85 0.08
C THR A 86 6.28 12.22 0.68
N GLN A 87 6.57 12.26 1.99
CA GLN A 87 7.00 13.48 2.64
C GLN A 87 8.36 13.99 2.14
N HIS A 88 9.11 13.14 1.44
CA HIS A 88 10.40 13.50 0.84
C HIS A 88 10.27 13.84 -0.65
N GLY A 89 9.04 13.97 -1.16
CA GLY A 89 8.77 14.25 -2.57
C GLY A 89 8.31 13.02 -3.32
N ASP A 90 8.32 13.09 -4.65
CA ASP A 90 7.93 11.98 -5.51
C ASP A 90 8.96 10.85 -5.42
N SER A 91 8.48 9.62 -5.32
CA SER A 91 9.32 8.45 -5.15
C SER A 91 8.80 7.30 -5.98
N TYR A 92 9.70 6.49 -6.51
CA TYR A 92 9.34 5.24 -7.17
C TYR A 92 9.38 4.12 -6.13
N CYS A 93 8.29 3.40 -5.98
CA CYS A 93 8.14 2.35 -4.98
C CYS A 93 7.89 1.01 -5.63
N ASP A 94 8.68 0.00 -5.22
CA ASP A 94 8.38 -1.39 -5.53
C ASP A 94 7.33 -1.85 -4.53
N ILE A 95 6.14 -2.19 -5.01
CA ILE A 95 4.99 -2.53 -4.17
C ILE A 95 4.65 -3.98 -4.35
N LEU A 96 4.62 -4.72 -3.25
CA LEU A 96 4.13 -6.09 -3.20
C LEU A 96 2.73 -6.09 -2.61
N MET A 97 1.79 -6.72 -3.30
CA MET A 97 0.42 -6.88 -2.84
C MET A 97 0.10 -8.38 -2.77
N LYS A 98 -0.42 -8.83 -1.63
CA LYS A 98 -0.78 -10.24 -1.42
C LYS A 98 -2.20 -10.36 -0.91
N PRO A 99 -2.98 -11.32 -1.42
CA PRO A 99 -4.28 -11.61 -0.81
C PRO A 99 -4.08 -12.30 0.53
N VAL A 100 -4.93 -11.97 1.49
CA VAL A 100 -4.97 -12.59 2.81
C VAL A 100 -6.27 -13.37 2.94
N HIS A 101 -6.15 -14.68 3.16
CA HIS A 101 -7.30 -15.58 3.24
C HIS A 101 -7.56 -16.02 4.68
N ASP A 102 -8.82 -16.32 4.98
CA ASP A 102 -9.18 -16.98 6.22
C ASP A 102 -8.98 -18.50 6.10
N GLU A 103 -9.34 -19.24 7.14
CA GLU A 103 -9.19 -20.69 7.17
C GLU A 103 -10.01 -21.40 6.10
N ASP A 104 -11.10 -20.81 5.66
CA ASP A 104 -12.00 -21.35 4.63
C ASP A 104 -11.58 -20.96 3.22
N GLY A 105 -10.48 -20.19 3.07
CA GLY A 105 -9.99 -19.74 1.79
C GLY A 105 -10.66 -18.47 1.28
N MET A 106 -11.50 -17.83 2.08
CA MET A 106 -12.16 -16.57 1.70
C MET A 106 -11.19 -15.41 1.87
N VAL A 107 -11.18 -14.49 0.91
CA VAL A 107 -10.30 -13.31 0.98
C VAL A 107 -10.81 -12.35 2.04
N LEU A 108 -9.98 -12.09 3.06
CA LEU A 108 -10.25 -11.09 4.08
C LEU A 108 -9.91 -9.68 3.61
N GLY A 109 -8.87 -9.56 2.83
CA GLY A 109 -8.33 -8.31 2.33
C GLY A 109 -6.97 -8.52 1.71
N TYR A 110 -6.20 -7.45 1.60
CA TYR A 110 -4.91 -7.49 0.91
C TYR A 110 -3.84 -6.81 1.74
N LEU A 111 -2.67 -7.44 1.80
CA LEU A 111 -1.49 -6.88 2.45
C LEU A 111 -0.64 -6.19 1.39
N GLU A 112 -0.36 -4.91 1.58
CA GLU A 112 0.56 -4.16 0.73
C GLU A 112 1.83 -3.85 1.51
N ILE A 113 2.99 -4.15 0.89
CA ILE A 113 4.29 -3.86 1.46
C ILE A 113 5.10 -3.06 0.44
N LEU A 114 5.67 -1.94 0.87
CA LEU A 114 6.61 -1.18 0.05
C LEU A 114 7.99 -1.81 0.24
N GLU A 115 8.40 -2.61 -0.75
CA GLU A 115 9.65 -3.38 -0.67
C GLU A 115 10.87 -2.48 -0.81
N ARG A 116 10.78 -1.44 -1.66
CA ARG A 116 11.87 -0.52 -1.89
C ARG A 116 11.32 0.82 -2.34
N ILE A 117 11.93 1.90 -1.81
CA ILE A 117 11.57 3.26 -2.17
C ILE A 117 12.82 3.94 -2.74
N GLN A 118 12.69 4.51 -3.96
CA GLN A 118 13.73 5.28 -4.61
C GLN A 118 13.27 6.71 -4.79
N TYR A 119 13.95 7.64 -4.18
CA TYR A 119 13.61 9.06 -4.27
C TYR A 119 14.20 9.66 -5.54
N ALA A 120 13.42 10.47 -6.25
CA ALA A 120 13.85 11.08 -7.51
C ALA A 120 15.12 11.92 -7.34
N SER A 121 15.25 12.62 -6.22
CA SER A 121 16.44 13.45 -5.94
C SER A 121 17.73 12.63 -5.87
N SER A 122 17.66 11.38 -5.41
CA SER A 122 18.85 10.54 -5.32
C SER A 122 19.34 10.11 -6.70
N GLN A 123 18.46 10.01 -7.67
CA GLN A 123 18.84 9.68 -9.04
C GLN A 123 19.58 10.83 -9.70
N ALA A 124 19.09 12.05 -9.49
CA ALA A 124 19.74 13.24 -10.05
C ALA A 124 21.17 13.39 -9.54
N GLY A 125 21.40 13.07 -8.27
CA GLY A 125 22.72 13.15 -7.68
C GLY A 125 23.70 12.10 -8.20
N LYS A 126 23.22 11.08 -8.84
CA LYS A 126 24.06 10.01 -9.36
C LYS A 126 24.41 10.18 -10.84
N GLY A 127 23.71 11.06 -11.45
CA GLY A 127 23.99 11.45 -12.83
C GLY A 127 24.09 10.31 -13.79
#